data_5bbca3e79db2f60b469439e91037f26d
#
_entry.id   5bbca3e79db2f60b469439e91037f26d
#
_cell.length_a   1.000
_cell.length_b   1.000
_cell.length_c   1.000
_cell.angle_alpha   90.00
_cell.angle_beta   90.00
_cell.angle_gamma   90.00
#
_symmetry.space_group_name_H-M   'P 1'
#
loop_
_entity.id
_entity.type
_entity.pdbx_description
1 polymer ?
#
loop_
_entity_poly.entity_id
_entity_poly.type
_entity_poly.pdbx_seq_one_letter_code
_entity_poly.pdbx_strand_id
1 'polypeptide(L)'
;MNKFLIRLLALAMFSMSLIAAPLATAYAAGDENPSPPASGKKDKKKGTQLIPSGQSEDYAKFANGYHAAYSTVYDRQDYATAIDQLKTLGHDDNAAVANLIGYSYRKLGDYKLSQVWYERALKADPNHVKTWQYYGLWQVEQGNRDQAQYHLNKIAQLAGTDSEEYRSLAAALEKTPGTGLVY
;
A
#
# COMPACT_ATOMS: atom_id res chain seq x y z
N MET A 1 -30.72 47.77 -52.94
CA MET A 1 -29.49 48.12 -53.71
C MET A 1 -28.33 48.38 -52.70
N ASN A 2 -27.25 47.82 -52.96
CA ASN A 2 -25.92 47.96 -52.40
C ASN A 2 -25.60 47.17 -51.12
N LYS A 3 -24.97 46.17 -51.47
CA LYS A 3 -24.07 45.22 -50.83
C LYS A 3 -22.79 45.94 -50.40
N PHE A 4 -22.51 45.94 -49.12
CA PHE A 4 -21.13 46.14 -48.69
C PHE A 4 -20.65 44.93 -47.89
N LEU A 5 -19.78 44.22 -48.56
CA LEU A 5 -19.01 43.13 -48.08
C LEU A 5 -17.95 43.69 -47.11
N ILE A 6 -18.08 43.46 -45.83
CA ILE A 6 -17.00 43.69 -44.89
C ILE A 6 -16.42 42.31 -44.56
N ARG A 7 -15.29 42.03 -45.16
CA ARG A 7 -14.45 40.91 -44.76
C ARG A 7 -13.78 41.27 -43.43
N LEU A 8 -14.26 40.67 -42.36
CA LEU A 8 -13.53 40.67 -41.09
C LEU A 8 -12.61 39.45 -41.04
N LEU A 9 -11.33 39.73 -41.19
CA LEU A 9 -10.26 38.73 -40.94
C LEU A 9 -10.24 38.49 -39.42
N ALA A 10 -10.83 37.38 -38.98
CA ALA A 10 -10.64 36.92 -37.62
C ALA A 10 -9.30 36.20 -37.53
N LEU A 11 -8.31 36.92 -37.00
CA LEU A 11 -7.02 36.34 -36.62
C LEU A 11 -7.29 35.42 -35.40
N ALA A 12 -7.38 34.12 -35.66
CA ALA A 12 -7.44 33.14 -34.61
C ALA A 12 -6.08 33.08 -33.90
N MET A 13 -5.96 33.81 -32.80
CA MET A 13 -4.89 33.61 -31.84
C MET A 13 -5.13 32.25 -31.17
N PHE A 14 -4.39 31.26 -31.63
CA PHE A 14 -4.28 29.97 -30.99
C PHE A 14 -3.46 30.16 -29.70
N SER A 15 -4.14 30.56 -28.65
CA SER A 15 -3.54 30.54 -27.31
C SER A 15 -3.41 29.08 -26.89
N MET A 16 -2.21 28.57 -27.06
CA MET A 16 -1.77 27.30 -26.55
C MET A 16 -1.73 27.41 -25.02
N SER A 17 -2.87 27.13 -24.40
CA SER A 17 -2.94 26.96 -22.95
C SER A 17 -2.10 25.71 -22.61
N LEU A 18 -0.90 25.95 -22.14
CA LEU A 18 -0.07 24.96 -21.49
C LEU A 18 -0.83 24.53 -20.23
N ILE A 19 -1.64 23.48 -20.33
CA ILE A 19 -2.22 22.83 -19.17
C ILE A 19 -1.04 22.16 -18.49
N ALA A 20 -0.48 22.87 -17.50
CA ALA A 20 0.38 22.24 -16.53
C ALA A 20 -0.48 21.21 -15.80
N ALA A 21 -0.35 19.96 -16.18
CA ALA A 21 -0.86 18.85 -15.39
C ALA A 21 -0.26 19.02 -13.97
N PRO A 22 -1.09 19.03 -12.92
CA PRO A 22 -0.52 18.94 -11.59
C PRO A 22 0.27 17.64 -11.57
N LEU A 23 1.57 17.74 -11.29
CA LEU A 23 2.37 16.61 -10.84
C LEU A 23 1.61 16.04 -9.65
N ALA A 24 0.88 14.95 -9.88
CA ALA A 24 0.43 14.10 -8.82
C ALA A 24 1.74 13.64 -8.14
N THR A 25 2.06 14.30 -7.02
CA THR A 25 3.02 13.73 -6.10
C THR A 25 2.42 12.39 -5.71
N ALA A 26 2.91 11.32 -6.36
CA ALA A 26 2.73 10.00 -5.85
C ALA A 26 3.20 10.08 -4.39
N TYR A 27 2.26 10.01 -3.47
CA TYR A 27 2.58 9.81 -2.07
C TYR A 27 3.12 8.38 -2.03
N ALA A 28 4.43 8.27 -2.19
CA ALA A 28 5.13 7.02 -1.94
C ALA A 28 4.77 6.67 -0.49
N ALA A 29 4.04 5.58 -0.30
CA ALA A 29 3.97 4.93 0.98
C ALA A 29 5.43 4.75 1.39
N GLY A 30 5.82 5.42 2.50
CA GLY A 30 7.20 5.66 2.86
C GLY A 30 8.15 4.51 2.59
N ASP A 31 9.33 4.87 2.12
CA ASP A 31 10.49 4.00 1.94
C ASP A 31 10.95 3.37 3.26
N GLU A 32 10.09 2.59 3.89
CA GLU A 32 10.56 1.67 4.91
C GLU A 32 10.86 0.35 4.22
N ASN A 33 12.15 0.16 3.97
CA ASN A 33 12.73 -1.14 3.67
C ASN A 33 12.10 -2.16 4.63
N PRO A 34 11.29 -3.11 4.15
CA PRO A 34 10.58 -4.02 5.03
C PRO A 34 11.63 -4.75 5.85
N SER A 35 11.67 -4.46 7.14
CA SER A 35 12.43 -5.31 8.03
C SER A 35 11.88 -6.72 7.83
N PRO A 36 12.73 -7.72 7.60
CA PRO A 36 12.28 -9.10 7.55
C PRO A 36 11.43 -9.37 8.79
N PRO A 37 10.37 -10.19 8.71
CA PRO A 37 9.47 -10.44 9.81
C PRO A 37 10.30 -10.71 11.07
N ALA A 38 10.10 -9.91 12.11
CA ALA A 38 10.90 -9.95 13.33
C ALA A 38 10.83 -11.37 13.87
N SER A 39 11.94 -12.08 13.84
CA SER A 39 12.11 -13.27 14.66
C SER A 39 11.91 -12.82 16.11
N GLY A 40 10.98 -13.47 16.82
CA GLY A 40 10.52 -13.11 18.14
C GLY A 40 11.61 -12.63 19.07
N LYS A 41 11.25 -11.67 19.96
CA LYS A 41 12.09 -11.04 20.96
C LYS A 41 13.13 -12.00 21.50
N LYS A 42 14.39 -11.75 21.22
CA LYS A 42 15.50 -12.42 21.88
C LYS A 42 15.57 -11.92 23.31
N ASP A 43 14.98 -12.66 24.21
CA ASP A 43 15.40 -12.64 25.60
C ASP A 43 16.89 -13.00 25.65
N LYS A 44 17.68 -12.06 26.16
CA LYS A 44 19.13 -12.27 26.38
C LYS A 44 19.32 -13.38 27.41
N LYS A 45 19.35 -14.64 26.99
CA LYS A 45 20.01 -15.72 27.70
C LYS A 45 21.21 -16.18 26.92
N LYS A 46 22.36 -15.94 27.51
CA LYS A 46 23.67 -16.46 27.13
C LYS A 46 23.60 -17.97 26.93
N GLY A 47 23.63 -18.41 25.71
CA GLY A 47 23.75 -19.80 25.30
C GLY A 47 23.90 -19.79 23.80
N THR A 48 25.09 -20.09 23.30
CA THR A 48 25.35 -20.32 21.88
C THR A 48 24.55 -21.54 21.45
N GLN A 49 23.28 -21.38 21.11
CA GLN A 49 22.57 -22.41 20.37
C GLN A 49 22.97 -22.25 18.89
N LEU A 50 23.68 -23.26 18.41
CA LEU A 50 23.91 -23.47 16.98
C LEU A 50 22.51 -23.59 16.33
N ILE A 51 22.12 -22.58 15.55
CA ILE A 51 20.93 -22.65 14.70
C ILE A 51 21.21 -23.76 13.69
N PRO A 52 20.34 -24.77 13.54
CA PRO A 52 20.50 -25.78 12.51
C PRO A 52 20.65 -25.12 11.15
N SER A 53 21.66 -25.49 10.37
CA SER A 53 22.00 -24.86 9.08
C SER A 53 20.81 -24.79 8.12
N GLY A 54 19.90 -25.74 8.12
CA GLY A 54 18.70 -25.75 7.30
C GLY A 54 17.71 -24.61 7.61
N GLN A 55 17.53 -24.24 8.88
CA GLN A 55 16.62 -23.13 9.24
C GLN A 55 17.15 -21.76 8.79
N SER A 56 18.46 -21.59 8.72
CA SER A 56 19.05 -20.35 8.22
C SER A 56 18.91 -20.21 6.70
N GLU A 57 19.01 -21.32 5.97
CA GLU A 57 18.85 -21.34 4.51
C GLU A 57 17.39 -21.12 4.09
N ASP A 58 16.42 -21.77 4.75
CA ASP A 58 15.00 -21.58 4.50
C ASP A 58 14.56 -20.14 4.81
N TYR A 59 15.06 -19.56 5.89
CA TYR A 59 14.81 -18.16 6.23
C TYR A 59 15.39 -17.21 5.19
N ALA A 60 16.63 -17.43 4.75
CA ALA A 60 17.26 -16.61 3.73
C ALA A 60 16.52 -16.70 2.39
N LYS A 61 16.08 -17.91 2.00
CA LYS A 61 15.26 -18.11 0.80
C LYS A 61 13.94 -17.39 0.87
N PHE A 62 13.23 -17.48 2.00
CA PHE A 62 11.99 -16.74 2.25
C PHE A 62 12.21 -15.22 2.17
N ALA A 63 13.21 -14.69 2.89
CA ALA A 63 13.51 -13.27 2.91
C ALA A 63 13.82 -12.73 1.50
N ASN A 64 14.68 -13.43 0.75
CA ASN A 64 15.02 -13.05 -0.62
C ASN A 64 13.80 -13.07 -1.55
N GLY A 65 12.96 -14.08 -1.46
CA GLY A 65 11.74 -14.18 -2.25
C GLY A 65 10.73 -13.09 -1.90
N TYR A 66 10.57 -12.78 -0.61
CA TYR A 66 9.72 -11.68 -0.16
C TYR A 66 10.23 -10.32 -0.66
N HIS A 67 11.54 -10.05 -0.55
CA HIS A 67 12.14 -8.82 -1.08
C HIS A 67 11.99 -8.69 -2.60
N ALA A 68 12.14 -9.77 -3.34
CA ALA A 68 11.92 -9.76 -4.79
C ALA A 68 10.46 -9.40 -5.14
N ALA A 69 9.47 -9.98 -4.43
CA ALA A 69 8.07 -9.64 -4.61
C ALA A 69 7.77 -8.20 -4.19
N TYR A 70 8.38 -7.72 -3.10
CA TYR A 70 8.26 -6.34 -2.65
C TYR A 70 8.74 -5.35 -3.70
N SER A 71 9.93 -5.58 -4.29
CA SER A 71 10.44 -4.76 -5.40
C SER A 71 9.52 -4.83 -6.63
N THR A 72 8.93 -5.99 -6.92
CA THR A 72 7.96 -6.13 -8.01
C THR A 72 6.72 -5.27 -7.77
N VAL A 73 6.25 -5.15 -6.50
CA VAL A 73 5.13 -4.28 -6.13
C VAL A 73 5.48 -2.80 -6.26
N TYR A 74 6.58 -2.36 -5.61
CA TYR A 74 6.82 -0.92 -5.42
C TYR A 74 7.66 -0.29 -6.51
N ASP A 75 8.67 -1.02 -7.05
CA ASP A 75 9.55 -0.47 -8.09
C ASP A 75 8.97 -0.66 -9.50
N ARG A 76 8.29 -1.81 -9.72
CA ARG A 76 7.76 -2.16 -11.05
C ARG A 76 6.26 -1.96 -11.18
N GLN A 77 5.54 -1.87 -10.06
CA GLN A 77 4.08 -1.79 -10.02
C GLN A 77 3.39 -2.98 -10.74
N ASP A 78 4.08 -4.12 -10.82
CA ASP A 78 3.55 -5.36 -11.40
C ASP A 78 2.88 -6.21 -10.32
N TYR A 79 1.67 -5.81 -9.97
CA TYR A 79 0.92 -6.41 -8.88
C TYR A 79 0.51 -7.85 -9.15
N ALA A 80 0.25 -8.21 -10.41
CA ALA A 80 -0.13 -9.58 -10.78
C ALA A 80 1.05 -10.53 -10.57
N THR A 81 2.21 -10.21 -11.10
CA THR A 81 3.43 -11.01 -10.91
C THR A 81 3.83 -11.07 -9.43
N ALA A 82 3.68 -9.97 -8.68
CA ALA A 82 3.98 -9.97 -7.26
C ALA A 82 3.08 -10.92 -6.45
N ILE A 83 1.79 -11.01 -6.77
CA ILE A 83 0.86 -11.96 -6.15
C ILE A 83 1.33 -13.40 -6.38
N ASP A 84 1.74 -13.73 -7.60
CA ASP A 84 2.21 -15.09 -7.93
C ASP A 84 3.52 -15.41 -7.20
N GLN A 85 4.46 -14.47 -7.15
CA GLN A 85 5.71 -14.59 -6.39
C GLN A 85 5.42 -14.83 -4.91
N LEU A 86 4.56 -14.04 -4.28
CA LEU A 86 4.22 -14.15 -2.87
C LEU A 86 3.54 -15.49 -2.55
N LYS A 87 2.60 -15.93 -3.38
CA LYS A 87 1.94 -17.23 -3.21
C LYS A 87 2.91 -18.40 -3.36
N THR A 88 3.88 -18.29 -4.26
CA THR A 88 4.93 -19.31 -4.46
C THR A 88 5.84 -19.46 -3.23
N LEU A 89 5.93 -18.45 -2.34
CA LEU A 89 6.66 -18.58 -1.09
C LEU A 89 6.04 -19.63 -0.14
N GLY A 90 4.75 -19.92 -0.27
CA GLY A 90 4.03 -20.89 0.58
C GLY A 90 3.84 -20.43 2.03
N HIS A 91 3.89 -19.11 2.29
CA HIS A 91 3.78 -18.50 3.61
C HIS A 91 2.53 -17.61 3.70
N ASP A 92 1.40 -18.10 3.27
CA ASP A 92 0.12 -17.37 3.26
C ASP A 92 -0.39 -17.02 4.67
N ASP A 93 0.12 -17.66 5.69
CA ASP A 93 -0.12 -17.42 7.10
C ASP A 93 0.85 -16.39 7.72
N ASN A 94 1.77 -15.86 6.95
CA ASN A 94 2.60 -14.74 7.36
C ASN A 94 1.86 -13.41 7.10
N ALA A 95 1.72 -12.58 8.14
CA ALA A 95 0.97 -11.33 8.05
C ALA A 95 1.53 -10.36 7.00
N ALA A 96 2.85 -10.25 6.86
CA ALA A 96 3.47 -9.38 5.88
C ALA A 96 3.21 -9.86 4.44
N VAL A 97 3.30 -11.18 4.19
CA VAL A 97 2.98 -11.78 2.89
C VAL A 97 1.52 -11.55 2.54
N ALA A 98 0.60 -11.90 3.44
CA ALA A 98 -0.83 -11.73 3.22
C ALA A 98 -1.21 -10.25 3.02
N ASN A 99 -0.61 -9.33 3.79
CA ASN A 99 -0.81 -7.90 3.62
C ASN A 99 -0.38 -7.41 2.24
N LEU A 100 0.79 -7.84 1.75
CA LEU A 100 1.32 -7.40 0.46
C LEU A 100 0.49 -7.97 -0.70
N ILE A 101 -0.03 -9.20 -0.58
CA ILE A 101 -1.00 -9.77 -1.53
C ILE A 101 -2.30 -8.95 -1.51
N GLY A 102 -2.83 -8.62 -0.33
CA GLY A 102 -4.02 -7.78 -0.18
C GLY A 102 -3.85 -6.40 -0.82
N TYR A 103 -2.70 -5.76 -0.61
CA TYR A 103 -2.35 -4.51 -1.26
C TYR A 103 -2.31 -4.65 -2.79
N SER A 104 -1.69 -5.71 -3.29
CA SER A 104 -1.58 -5.95 -4.73
C SER A 104 -2.95 -6.14 -5.39
N TYR A 105 -3.86 -6.92 -4.77
CA TYR A 105 -5.24 -7.03 -5.24
C TYR A 105 -6.00 -5.70 -5.21
N ARG A 106 -5.80 -4.88 -4.17
CA ARG A 106 -6.38 -3.53 -4.10
C ARG A 106 -5.92 -2.66 -5.27
N LYS A 107 -4.63 -2.69 -5.61
CA LYS A 107 -4.07 -1.94 -6.74
C LYS A 107 -4.58 -2.43 -8.09
N LEU A 108 -4.93 -3.70 -8.22
CA LEU A 108 -5.59 -4.29 -9.39
C LEU A 108 -7.10 -4.01 -9.44
N GLY A 109 -7.68 -3.39 -8.40
CA GLY A 109 -9.12 -3.13 -8.30
C GLY A 109 -9.95 -4.34 -7.86
N ASP A 110 -9.32 -5.47 -7.52
CA ASP A 110 -10.04 -6.61 -6.92
C ASP A 110 -10.21 -6.41 -5.41
N TYR A 111 -11.13 -5.53 -5.07
CA TYR A 111 -11.39 -5.17 -3.68
C TYR A 111 -11.91 -6.31 -2.83
N LYS A 112 -12.58 -7.29 -3.43
CA LYS A 112 -13.09 -8.47 -2.72
C LYS A 112 -11.95 -9.38 -2.27
N LEU A 113 -11.03 -9.71 -3.16
CA LEU A 113 -9.84 -10.49 -2.80
C LEU A 113 -8.92 -9.70 -1.88
N SER A 114 -8.76 -8.40 -2.10
CA SER A 114 -7.99 -7.53 -1.20
C SER A 114 -8.46 -7.63 0.24
N GLN A 115 -9.78 -7.54 0.47
CA GLN A 115 -10.38 -7.70 1.80
C GLN A 115 -10.02 -9.04 2.43
N VAL A 116 -10.23 -10.15 1.72
CA VAL A 116 -9.94 -11.50 2.20
C VAL A 116 -8.49 -11.63 2.66
N TRP A 117 -7.55 -11.05 1.90
CA TRP A 117 -6.13 -11.12 2.23
C TRP A 117 -5.74 -10.22 3.41
N TYR A 118 -6.33 -9.03 3.55
CA TYR A 118 -6.12 -8.20 4.74
C TYR A 118 -6.67 -8.85 6.01
N GLU A 119 -7.86 -9.48 5.94
CA GLU A 119 -8.42 -10.23 7.05
C GLU A 119 -7.55 -11.43 7.43
N ARG A 120 -6.98 -12.14 6.44
CA ARG A 120 -6.02 -13.21 6.67
C ARG A 120 -4.75 -12.68 7.37
N ALA A 121 -4.22 -11.53 6.95
CA ALA A 121 -3.07 -10.92 7.58
C ALA A 121 -3.34 -10.58 9.05
N LEU A 122 -4.47 -9.97 9.37
CA LEU A 122 -4.85 -9.66 10.76
C LEU A 122 -5.18 -10.89 11.59
N LYS A 123 -5.63 -11.98 10.97
CA LYS A 123 -5.79 -13.27 11.65
C LYS A 123 -4.44 -13.90 11.99
N ALA A 124 -3.46 -13.77 11.12
CA ALA A 124 -2.09 -14.26 11.34
C ALA A 124 -1.36 -13.44 12.42
N ASP A 125 -1.47 -12.12 12.37
CA ASP A 125 -0.93 -11.22 13.38
C ASP A 125 -1.87 -10.02 13.61
N PRO A 126 -2.66 -10.04 14.69
CA PRO A 126 -3.55 -8.93 15.06
C PRO A 126 -2.80 -7.62 15.40
N ASN A 127 -1.48 -7.67 15.63
CA ASN A 127 -0.65 -6.53 15.95
C ASN A 127 0.12 -6.00 14.72
N HIS A 128 -0.13 -6.52 13.53
CA HIS A 128 0.54 -6.08 12.30
C HIS A 128 0.05 -4.70 11.87
N VAL A 129 0.72 -3.65 12.33
CA VAL A 129 0.33 -2.23 12.17
C VAL A 129 0.16 -1.85 10.70
N LYS A 130 1.04 -2.33 9.83
CA LYS A 130 0.97 -2.05 8.38
C LYS A 130 -0.33 -2.58 7.76
N THR A 131 -0.84 -3.72 8.20
CA THR A 131 -2.15 -4.22 7.73
C THR A 131 -3.30 -3.35 8.20
N TRP A 132 -3.28 -2.88 9.46
CA TRP A 132 -4.29 -1.95 9.94
C TRP A 132 -4.32 -0.67 9.11
N GLN A 133 -3.15 -0.13 8.73
CA GLN A 133 -3.05 1.02 7.84
C GLN A 133 -3.63 0.74 6.45
N TYR A 134 -3.17 -0.30 5.77
CA TYR A 134 -3.56 -0.58 4.38
C TYR A 134 -5.03 -0.99 4.26
N TYR A 135 -5.51 -1.78 5.20
CA TYR A 135 -6.93 -2.12 5.25
C TYR A 135 -7.79 -0.91 5.64
N GLY A 136 -7.32 -0.05 6.52
CA GLY A 136 -7.96 1.23 6.83
C GLY A 136 -8.08 2.14 5.60
N LEU A 137 -7.02 2.28 4.80
CA LEU A 137 -7.04 3.02 3.54
C LEU A 137 -8.03 2.39 2.53
N TRP A 138 -8.08 1.05 2.45
CA TRP A 138 -9.08 0.33 1.67
C TRP A 138 -10.51 0.67 2.13
N GLN A 139 -10.76 0.72 3.44
CA GLN A 139 -12.06 1.11 3.99
C GLN A 139 -12.44 2.55 3.60
N VAL A 140 -11.48 3.48 3.60
CA VAL A 140 -11.71 4.86 3.14
C VAL A 140 -12.13 4.88 1.67
N GLU A 141 -11.44 4.11 0.81
CA GLU A 141 -11.77 4.00 -0.62
C GLU A 141 -13.16 3.41 -0.86
N GLN A 142 -13.60 2.48 -0.02
CA GLN A 142 -14.95 1.90 -0.08
C GLN A 142 -16.02 2.80 0.55
N GLY A 143 -15.66 3.97 1.09
CA GLY A 143 -16.57 4.87 1.78
C GLY A 143 -16.90 4.47 3.21
N ASN A 144 -16.29 3.42 3.74
CA ASN A 144 -16.54 2.86 5.07
C ASN A 144 -15.75 3.61 6.15
N ARG A 145 -16.03 4.90 6.31
CA ARG A 145 -15.23 5.79 7.18
C ARG A 145 -15.22 5.38 8.65
N ASP A 146 -16.32 4.85 9.17
CA ASP A 146 -16.39 4.37 10.55
C ASP A 146 -15.45 3.19 10.79
N GLN A 147 -15.36 2.27 9.83
CA GLN A 147 -14.41 1.17 9.87
C GLN A 147 -12.97 1.67 9.74
N ALA A 148 -12.71 2.63 8.86
CA ALA A 148 -11.39 3.25 8.75
C ALA A 148 -10.98 3.95 10.06
N GLN A 149 -11.91 4.63 10.74
CA GLN A 149 -11.66 5.23 12.05
C GLN A 149 -11.35 4.17 13.13
N TYR A 150 -12.04 3.03 13.10
CA TYR A 150 -11.73 1.91 13.98
C TYR A 150 -10.28 1.42 13.75
N HIS A 151 -9.86 1.29 12.48
CA HIS A 151 -8.49 0.92 12.12
C HIS A 151 -7.48 1.96 12.63
N LEU A 152 -7.77 3.25 12.47
CA LEU A 152 -6.92 4.33 12.98
C LEU A 152 -6.71 4.23 14.50
N ASN A 153 -7.79 3.96 15.24
CA ASN A 153 -7.72 3.77 16.69
C ASN A 153 -6.88 2.53 17.07
N LYS A 154 -6.93 1.46 16.27
CA LYS A 154 -6.06 0.30 16.45
C LYS A 154 -4.58 0.63 16.25
N ILE A 155 -4.27 1.40 15.21
CA ILE A 155 -2.89 1.86 14.99
C ILE A 155 -2.41 2.71 16.17
N ALA A 156 -3.24 3.65 16.66
CA ALA A 156 -2.89 4.47 17.82
C ALA A 156 -2.57 3.62 19.07
N GLN A 157 -3.33 2.54 19.30
CA GLN A 157 -3.08 1.61 20.43
C GLN A 157 -1.79 0.80 20.27
N LEU A 158 -1.44 0.40 19.04
CA LEU A 158 -0.31 -0.50 18.76
C LEU A 158 1.01 0.24 18.58
N ALA A 159 0.99 1.39 17.88
CA ALA A 159 2.18 2.11 17.44
C ALA A 159 2.22 3.57 17.88
N GLY A 160 1.14 4.10 18.45
CA GLY A 160 1.02 5.51 18.83
C GLY A 160 0.57 6.40 17.69
N THR A 161 0.20 7.64 18.03
CA THR A 161 -0.29 8.64 17.07
C THR A 161 0.82 9.29 16.25
N ASP A 162 2.08 9.11 16.65
CA ASP A 162 3.25 9.64 15.95
C ASP A 162 3.79 8.66 14.89
N SER A 163 3.20 7.47 14.78
CA SER A 163 3.59 6.50 13.75
C SER A 163 3.22 6.99 12.35
N GLU A 164 3.98 6.56 11.36
CA GLU A 164 3.71 6.89 9.96
C GLU A 164 2.37 6.31 9.51
N GLU A 165 2.06 5.09 9.93
CA GLU A 165 0.81 4.41 9.62
C GLU A 165 -0.40 5.19 10.14
N TYR A 166 -0.30 5.74 11.37
CA TYR A 166 -1.37 6.57 11.91
C TYR A 166 -1.55 7.85 11.10
N ARG A 167 -0.46 8.60 10.87
CA ARG A 167 -0.51 9.84 10.09
C ARG A 167 -1.06 9.63 8.69
N SER A 168 -0.64 8.56 8.03
CA SER A 168 -1.10 8.21 6.69
C SER A 168 -2.61 7.96 6.64
N LEU A 169 -3.16 7.16 7.55
CA LEU A 169 -4.59 6.87 7.58
C LEU A 169 -5.41 8.07 8.07
N ALA A 170 -4.90 8.83 9.05
CA ALA A 170 -5.55 10.05 9.51
C ALA A 170 -5.71 11.07 8.39
N ALA A 171 -4.63 11.32 7.62
CA ALA A 171 -4.67 12.21 6.46
C ALA A 171 -5.66 11.75 5.38
N ALA A 172 -5.82 10.44 5.20
CA ALA A 172 -6.82 9.90 4.29
C ALA A 172 -8.26 10.16 4.79
N LEU A 173 -8.48 10.05 6.09
CA LEU A 173 -9.77 10.33 6.73
C LEU A 173 -10.12 11.83 6.74
N GLU A 174 -9.17 12.74 6.68
CA GLU A 174 -9.43 14.18 6.59
C GLU A 174 -9.93 14.62 5.21
N LYS A 175 -9.63 13.86 4.16
CA LYS A 175 -10.08 14.19 2.80
C LYS A 175 -11.59 14.00 2.64
N THR A 176 -12.22 14.93 1.94
CA THR A 176 -13.66 14.86 1.64
C THR A 176 -13.97 13.64 0.76
N PRO A 177 -15.04 12.87 1.06
CA PRO A 177 -15.48 11.78 0.19
C PRO A 177 -15.69 12.26 -1.25
N GLY A 178 -15.21 11.51 -2.23
CA GLY A 178 -15.40 11.81 -3.66
C GLY A 178 -14.28 12.62 -4.31
N THR A 179 -13.23 13.02 -3.61
CA THR A 179 -12.06 13.72 -4.18
C THR A 179 -11.00 12.76 -4.72
N GLY A 180 -11.39 11.71 -5.44
CA GLY A 180 -10.47 10.83 -6.19
C GLY A 180 -9.31 10.29 -5.37
N LEU A 181 -9.60 9.43 -4.39
CA LEU A 181 -8.56 8.78 -3.58
C LEU A 181 -7.88 7.69 -4.42
N VAL A 182 -6.84 8.05 -5.16
CA VAL A 182 -5.88 7.08 -5.72
C VAL A 182 -4.66 7.09 -4.79
N TYR A 183 -4.50 6.02 -4.01
CA TYR A 183 -3.34 5.81 -3.14
C TYR A 183 -2.40 4.76 -3.69
#